data_ad69cf56c3ccca52d2b2281ee03ce1fe
#
_entry.id   ad69cf56c3ccca52d2b2281ee03ce1fe
#
_cell.length_a   1.000
_cell.length_b   1.000
_cell.length_c   1.000
_cell.angle_alpha   90.00
_cell.angle_beta   90.00
_cell.angle_gamma   90.00
#
_symmetry.space_group_name_H-M   'P 1'
#
loop_
_entity.id
_entity.type
_entity.pdbx_description
1 polymer ?
#
loop_
_entity_poly.entity_id
_entity_poly.type
_entity_poly.pdbx_seq_one_letter_code
_entity_poly.pdbx_strand_id
1 'polypeptide(L)'
;MEKKYLKKINTAGLSIGLIVVTATLFSSCKKTAQPTDPQLSNAAKSNVHTENTVAPGNADAAFSGYNSAFLVNSGGTAYYKQSISSSTADGTWVASLDILAAEDDYERTGDPATKTLINNLLTTWLQNTPPPWTWDGWNDDIGWFSLALIRGYQMTGNNNFLTEAEYGFNMAFSRGWDTQYNGGGIWEQQPNMTPAGQAINKAALSNNSLGKVACLLYQSTLNTTYLNDATQIYNWIWAHLYNSSTGLVYADIDENNNVDMGSAVYNQGSFIDYANYLYEITGNVNYYNDAKRSIDYVKNNMTTNGIISNDASYLNTWGDEFARGLGHFVRDNRMWSTYYSWMMQNANSIWANRRTDYNITWNGWNEPTPSDNTLATSKFASAVAWLQFTPGAQPDNIAGEHVIVSAQNGIAVDNGSSTTNGNGVIQWGENGGLSQKWIFTQNEDSSWNIISEDSWLALDVPDGNAANGTQLDQWTPTRATNQRWWVDLQSDGTYKIWNQATSGCLDNSSNSTNGYKLIEWGWNGGANQRWELQ
;
A
#
# COMPACT_ATOMS: atom_id res chain seq x y z
N MET A 1 49.55 -49.13 17.23
CA MET A 1 50.57 -48.91 16.16
C MET A 1 50.35 -47.50 15.69
N GLU A 2 51.03 -46.47 16.29
CA GLU A 2 52.33 -45.88 15.91
C GLU A 2 52.37 -45.55 14.42
N LYS A 3 52.73 -44.37 13.93
CA LYS A 3 53.71 -43.30 14.30
C LYS A 3 53.35 -42.04 13.52
N LYS A 4 53.32 -40.84 14.10
CA LYS A 4 54.40 -39.82 14.21
C LYS A 4 55.08 -39.44 12.85
N TYR A 5 55.05 -38.13 12.53
CA TYR A 5 56.19 -37.25 12.67
C TYR A 5 55.86 -35.76 12.49
N LEU A 6 56.34 -34.99 13.45
CA LEU A 6 56.48 -33.52 13.48
C LEU A 6 57.67 -33.08 12.63
N LYS A 7 57.67 -31.85 12.11
CA LYS A 7 58.85 -30.97 12.20
C LYS A 7 58.45 -29.46 12.13
N LYS A 8 58.97 -28.76 13.12
CA LYS A 8 59.07 -27.31 13.27
C LYS A 8 60.04 -26.70 12.27
N ILE A 9 59.86 -25.39 11.96
CA ILE A 9 60.96 -24.40 12.03
C ILE A 9 60.33 -23.01 12.30
N ASN A 10 60.88 -22.28 13.24
CA ASN A 10 60.68 -20.87 13.59
C ASN A 10 61.40 -19.95 12.61
N THR A 11 60.85 -18.76 12.41
CA THR A 11 61.64 -17.53 12.42
C THR A 11 60.77 -16.33 12.72
N ALA A 12 61.28 -15.49 13.61
CA ALA A 12 60.67 -14.26 14.11
C ALA A 12 60.73 -13.15 13.05
N GLY A 13 59.69 -12.31 13.04
CA GLY A 13 59.68 -11.06 12.28
C GLY A 13 58.68 -10.10 12.90
N LEU A 14 59.20 -9.02 13.44
CA LEU A 14 58.49 -7.85 13.94
C LEU A 14 57.47 -7.36 12.92
N SER A 15 56.23 -7.18 13.25
CA SER A 15 55.25 -6.43 12.46
C SER A 15 54.53 -5.41 13.34
N ILE A 16 54.77 -4.18 12.99
CA ILE A 16 54.11 -2.96 13.49
C ILE A 16 52.61 -3.08 13.31
N GLY A 17 51.86 -2.93 14.40
CA GLY A 17 50.40 -2.90 14.38
C GLY A 17 49.88 -1.65 13.66
N LEU A 18 49.29 -1.83 12.50
CA LEU A 18 48.45 -0.82 11.87
C LEU A 18 47.03 -1.07 12.33
N ILE A 19 46.54 -0.25 13.26
CA ILE A 19 45.13 -0.20 13.61
C ILE A 19 44.42 0.46 12.43
N VAL A 20 43.82 -0.35 11.58
CA VAL A 20 42.83 0.13 10.59
C VAL A 20 41.51 0.30 11.32
N VAL A 21 41.21 1.54 11.71
CA VAL A 21 39.85 1.94 12.07
C VAL A 21 39.05 1.93 10.77
N THR A 22 38.31 0.86 10.54
CA THR A 22 37.27 0.85 9.51
C THR A 22 36.14 1.73 9.99
N ALA A 23 36.16 2.99 9.58
CA ALA A 23 34.96 3.82 9.58
C ALA A 23 34.01 3.18 8.57
N THR A 24 32.99 2.50 9.06
CA THR A 24 31.81 2.16 8.26
C THR A 24 31.11 3.45 7.90
N LEU A 25 31.41 3.96 6.71
CA LEU A 25 30.59 4.97 6.06
C LEU A 25 29.24 4.30 5.78
N PHE A 26 28.24 4.65 6.56
CA PHE A 26 26.85 4.47 6.15
C PHE A 26 26.67 5.38 4.93
N SER A 27 26.81 4.79 3.75
CA SER A 27 26.34 5.41 2.52
C SER A 27 24.83 5.44 2.61
N SER A 28 24.23 6.61 2.84
CA SER A 28 22.81 6.79 2.61
C SER A 28 22.56 6.42 1.14
N CYS A 29 21.83 5.34 0.89
CA CYS A 29 21.35 5.04 -0.45
C CYS A 29 20.36 6.14 -0.83
N LYS A 30 20.83 7.17 -1.54
CA LYS A 30 19.91 8.04 -2.27
C LYS A 30 19.18 7.17 -3.30
N LYS A 31 17.85 7.20 -3.27
CA LYS A 31 17.03 6.71 -4.37
C LYS A 31 17.63 7.31 -5.66
N THR A 32 18.11 6.48 -6.56
CA THR A 32 18.58 6.97 -7.86
C THR A 32 17.42 7.67 -8.53
N ALA A 33 17.64 8.90 -8.99
CA ALA A 33 16.61 9.67 -9.68
C ALA A 33 15.90 8.81 -10.70
N GLN A 34 14.56 8.75 -10.62
CA GLN A 34 13.74 8.06 -11.61
C GLN A 34 14.05 8.58 -13.01
N PRO A 35 13.98 7.72 -14.04
CA PRO A 35 14.05 8.19 -15.42
C PRO A 35 12.91 9.19 -15.64
N THR A 36 13.24 10.43 -15.95
CA THR A 36 12.26 11.46 -16.32
C THR A 36 11.63 11.08 -17.66
N ASP A 37 10.31 10.94 -17.67
CA ASP A 37 9.54 10.74 -18.88
C ASP A 37 9.63 12.00 -19.78
N PRO A 38 9.75 11.88 -21.12
CA PRO A 38 9.85 13.03 -22.01
C PRO A 38 8.56 13.85 -21.99
N GLN A 39 8.71 15.16 -21.85
CA GLN A 39 7.67 16.17 -21.79
C GLN A 39 6.53 15.97 -22.78
N LEU A 40 5.30 15.88 -22.28
CA LEU A 40 4.08 16.08 -23.07
C LEU A 40 3.67 17.56 -23.00
N SER A 41 3.53 18.16 -24.17
CA SER A 41 3.07 19.53 -24.35
C SER A 41 1.65 19.73 -23.82
N ASN A 42 1.39 20.88 -23.19
CA ASN A 42 0.08 21.34 -22.74
C ASN A 42 -0.94 21.35 -23.90
N ALA A 43 -1.78 20.33 -23.99
CA ALA A 43 -2.98 20.34 -24.81
C ALA A 43 -4.17 20.80 -23.95
N ALA A 44 -4.88 21.79 -24.40
CA ALA A 44 -6.04 22.38 -23.74
C ALA A 44 -7.10 21.32 -23.42
N LYS A 45 -7.51 21.23 -22.15
CA LYS A 45 -8.58 20.34 -21.67
C LYS A 45 -9.93 20.80 -22.25
N SER A 46 -10.55 20.02 -23.12
CA SER A 46 -11.97 20.17 -23.46
C SER A 46 -12.79 19.29 -22.51
N ASN A 47 -13.55 19.90 -21.62
CA ASN A 47 -14.50 19.20 -20.76
C ASN A 47 -15.74 18.80 -21.57
N VAL A 48 -15.80 17.56 -22.01
CA VAL A 48 -17.04 16.93 -22.47
C VAL A 48 -17.40 15.88 -21.43
N HIS A 49 -18.22 16.25 -20.47
CA HIS A 49 -18.83 15.30 -19.54
C HIS A 49 -19.97 14.56 -20.23
N THR A 50 -19.78 13.26 -20.47
CA THR A 50 -20.88 12.34 -20.74
C THR A 50 -21.25 11.65 -19.42
N GLU A 51 -22.54 11.35 -19.19
CA GLU A 51 -23.06 10.71 -17.97
C GLU A 51 -22.41 9.34 -17.62
N ASN A 52 -21.58 8.82 -18.53
CA ASN A 52 -20.91 7.53 -18.43
C ASN A 52 -19.39 7.63 -18.13
N THR A 53 -18.87 8.83 -17.81
CA THR A 53 -17.47 9.00 -17.43
C THR A 53 -17.34 9.12 -15.91
N VAL A 54 -16.27 8.55 -15.36
CA VAL A 54 -15.97 8.70 -13.93
C VAL A 54 -15.65 10.17 -13.66
N ALA A 55 -16.28 10.69 -12.61
CA ALA A 55 -16.10 12.05 -12.12
C ALA A 55 -15.66 12.00 -10.66
N PRO A 56 -15.15 13.09 -10.11
CA PRO A 56 -14.97 13.24 -8.66
C PRO A 56 -16.25 12.84 -7.91
N GLY A 57 -16.09 12.13 -6.79
CA GLY A 57 -17.23 11.62 -5.99
C GLY A 57 -17.81 10.26 -6.44
N ASN A 58 -17.42 9.72 -7.60
CA ASN A 58 -17.91 8.40 -8.02
C ASN A 58 -17.35 7.27 -7.15
N ALA A 59 -16.12 7.39 -6.66
CA ALA A 59 -15.53 6.46 -5.70
C ALA A 59 -16.32 6.45 -4.37
N ASP A 60 -16.67 7.63 -3.85
CA ASP A 60 -17.51 7.78 -2.65
C ASP A 60 -18.89 7.16 -2.88
N ALA A 61 -19.50 7.39 -4.05
CA ALA A 61 -20.80 6.83 -4.39
C ALA A 61 -20.77 5.31 -4.52
N ALA A 62 -19.69 4.73 -5.07
CA ALA A 62 -19.51 3.28 -5.17
C ALA A 62 -19.33 2.64 -3.79
N PHE A 63 -18.48 3.22 -2.93
CA PHE A 63 -18.28 2.71 -1.57
C PHE A 63 -19.53 2.86 -0.69
N SER A 64 -20.20 4.01 -0.75
CA SER A 64 -21.50 4.20 -0.08
C SER A 64 -22.55 3.21 -0.55
N GLY A 65 -22.58 2.92 -1.85
CA GLY A 65 -23.47 1.93 -2.45
C GLY A 65 -23.14 0.51 -1.99
N TYR A 66 -21.87 0.16 -1.93
CA TYR A 66 -21.39 -1.12 -1.39
C TYR A 66 -21.82 -1.30 0.07
N ASN A 67 -21.60 -0.29 0.90
CA ASN A 67 -22.04 -0.29 2.29
C ASN A 67 -23.58 -0.40 2.39
N SER A 68 -24.33 0.31 1.55
CA SER A 68 -25.78 0.23 1.54
C SER A 68 -26.31 -1.16 1.14
N ALA A 69 -25.59 -1.84 0.28
CA ALA A 69 -25.96 -3.18 -0.21
C ALA A 69 -25.63 -4.27 0.82
N PHE A 70 -24.46 -4.20 1.44
CA PHE A 70 -23.88 -5.35 2.15
C PHE A 70 -23.59 -5.11 3.63
N LEU A 71 -23.35 -3.87 4.07
CA LEU A 71 -22.91 -3.59 5.44
C LEU A 71 -24.07 -3.70 6.44
N VAL A 72 -23.82 -4.42 7.53
CA VAL A 72 -24.56 -4.34 8.77
C VAL A 72 -23.67 -3.63 9.79
N ASN A 73 -24.12 -2.49 10.33
CA ASN A 73 -23.39 -1.71 11.33
C ASN A 73 -24.36 -1.20 12.38
N SER A 74 -24.33 -1.76 13.57
CA SER A 74 -25.23 -1.40 14.66
C SER A 74 -24.62 -1.70 16.03
N GLY A 75 -24.66 -0.73 16.92
CA GLY A 75 -24.23 -0.92 18.30
C GLY A 75 -22.75 -1.28 18.50
N GLY A 76 -21.86 -0.87 17.57
CA GLY A 76 -20.45 -1.21 17.59
C GLY A 76 -20.11 -2.56 16.92
N THR A 77 -21.12 -3.30 16.47
CA THR A 77 -20.95 -4.53 15.67
C THR A 77 -21.03 -4.17 14.20
N ALA A 78 -20.04 -4.55 13.39
CA ALA A 78 -20.03 -4.31 11.95
C ALA A 78 -19.54 -5.54 11.19
N TYR A 79 -20.25 -5.90 10.12
CA TYR A 79 -19.83 -6.96 9.20
C TYR A 79 -20.50 -6.78 7.83
N TYR A 80 -19.93 -7.38 6.81
CA TYR A 80 -20.55 -7.46 5.48
C TYR A 80 -21.29 -8.79 5.34
N LYS A 81 -22.42 -8.73 4.63
CA LYS A 81 -23.27 -9.91 4.34
C LYS A 81 -22.74 -10.64 3.11
N GLN A 82 -22.99 -11.94 3.02
CA GLN A 82 -22.62 -12.78 1.87
C GLN A 82 -23.24 -12.31 0.54
N SER A 83 -24.40 -11.67 0.59
CA SER A 83 -25.10 -11.10 -0.58
C SER A 83 -26.10 -10.05 -0.11
N ILE A 84 -26.67 -9.29 -1.05
CA ILE A 84 -27.71 -8.29 -0.75
C ILE A 84 -28.92 -8.92 -0.04
N SER A 85 -29.36 -10.11 -0.49
CA SER A 85 -30.51 -10.82 0.08
C SER A 85 -30.19 -11.65 1.32
N SER A 86 -28.90 -11.83 1.66
CA SER A 86 -28.48 -12.58 2.84
C SER A 86 -28.60 -11.75 4.11
N SER A 87 -28.84 -12.43 5.25
CA SER A 87 -28.65 -11.87 6.60
C SER A 87 -27.40 -12.43 7.28
N THR A 88 -26.71 -13.38 6.64
CA THR A 88 -25.53 -14.05 7.19
C THR A 88 -24.29 -13.22 6.89
N ALA A 89 -23.42 -13.06 7.87
CA ALA A 89 -22.11 -12.44 7.69
C ALA A 89 -21.28 -13.24 6.67
N ASP A 90 -20.47 -12.54 5.91
CA ASP A 90 -19.50 -13.22 5.04
C ASP A 90 -18.46 -13.96 5.88
N GLY A 91 -17.93 -15.04 5.32
CA GLY A 91 -17.08 -15.96 6.06
C GLY A 91 -15.60 -15.82 5.70
N THR A 92 -14.76 -16.18 6.66
CA THR A 92 -13.32 -16.38 6.52
C THR A 92 -12.60 -15.35 5.65
N TRP A 93 -11.93 -15.78 4.59
CA TRP A 93 -11.13 -14.92 3.71
C TRP A 93 -11.94 -13.82 2.98
N VAL A 94 -13.22 -14.09 2.63
CA VAL A 94 -14.06 -13.06 1.96
C VAL A 94 -14.30 -11.86 2.86
N ALA A 95 -14.53 -12.09 4.16
CA ALA A 95 -14.66 -10.99 5.13
C ALA A 95 -13.42 -10.09 5.18
N SER A 96 -12.23 -10.66 4.94
CA SER A 96 -10.99 -9.85 4.84
C SER A 96 -11.01 -8.92 3.64
N LEU A 97 -11.43 -9.39 2.46
CA LEU A 97 -11.55 -8.57 1.25
C LEU A 97 -12.56 -7.43 1.43
N ASP A 98 -13.69 -7.72 2.10
CA ASP A 98 -14.70 -6.72 2.39
C ASP A 98 -14.15 -5.63 3.33
N ILE A 99 -13.33 -6.01 4.32
CA ILE A 99 -12.67 -5.07 5.23
C ILE A 99 -11.64 -4.24 4.48
N LEU A 100 -10.84 -4.86 3.60
CA LEU A 100 -9.87 -4.16 2.76
C LEU A 100 -10.52 -3.07 1.90
N ALA A 101 -11.77 -3.26 1.44
CA ALA A 101 -12.50 -2.22 0.70
C ALA A 101 -12.78 -0.97 1.55
N ALA A 102 -13.03 -1.12 2.86
CA ALA A 102 -13.16 0.00 3.79
C ALA A 102 -11.80 0.65 4.07
N GLU A 103 -10.74 -0.14 4.15
CA GLU A 103 -9.38 0.37 4.33
C GLU A 103 -8.91 1.16 3.11
N ASP A 104 -9.22 0.71 1.89
CA ASP A 104 -8.92 1.44 0.66
C ASP A 104 -9.66 2.79 0.60
N ASP A 105 -10.92 2.83 1.05
CA ASP A 105 -11.65 4.11 1.16
C ASP A 105 -11.02 5.05 2.19
N TYR A 106 -10.63 4.53 3.35
CA TYR A 106 -9.94 5.35 4.36
C TYR A 106 -8.59 5.85 3.85
N GLU A 107 -7.81 5.02 3.19
CA GLU A 107 -6.54 5.40 2.59
C GLU A 107 -6.69 6.57 1.60
N ARG A 108 -7.73 6.54 0.78
CA ARG A 108 -8.01 7.63 -0.16
C ARG A 108 -8.56 8.87 0.52
N THR A 109 -9.40 8.72 1.55
CA THR A 109 -10.23 9.81 2.09
C THR A 109 -9.77 10.36 3.42
N GLY A 110 -9.15 9.53 4.26
CA GLY A 110 -8.90 9.84 5.66
C GLY A 110 -10.17 10.04 6.49
N ASP A 111 -11.35 9.57 6.03
CA ASP A 111 -12.63 9.83 6.70
C ASP A 111 -12.69 9.17 8.09
N PRO A 112 -12.87 9.95 9.17
CA PRO A 112 -12.97 9.42 10.52
C PRO A 112 -14.11 8.42 10.72
N ALA A 113 -15.20 8.52 9.96
CA ALA A 113 -16.30 7.57 10.03
C ALA A 113 -15.88 6.22 9.45
N THR A 114 -15.14 6.21 8.34
CA THR A 114 -14.54 4.98 7.77
C THR A 114 -13.49 4.38 8.70
N LYS A 115 -12.65 5.20 9.35
CA LYS A 115 -11.72 4.72 10.41
C LYS A 115 -12.46 3.99 11.53
N THR A 116 -13.57 4.56 12.00
CA THR A 116 -14.42 3.94 13.02
C THR A 116 -15.04 2.64 12.51
N LEU A 117 -15.46 2.61 11.25
CA LEU A 117 -16.01 1.41 10.61
C LEU A 117 -14.96 0.29 10.55
N ILE A 118 -13.73 0.58 10.12
CA ILE A 118 -12.62 -0.39 10.09
C ILE A 118 -12.39 -1.00 11.48
N ASN A 119 -12.31 -0.15 12.51
CA ASN A 119 -12.13 -0.64 13.89
C ASN A 119 -13.27 -1.58 14.31
N ASN A 120 -14.52 -1.25 13.97
CA ASN A 120 -15.69 -2.08 14.31
C ASN A 120 -15.71 -3.39 13.51
N LEU A 121 -15.38 -3.35 12.22
CA LEU A 121 -15.30 -4.53 11.34
C LEU A 121 -14.27 -5.54 11.88
N LEU A 122 -13.03 -5.09 12.10
CA LEU A 122 -11.95 -5.95 12.59
C LEU A 122 -12.23 -6.45 14.01
N THR A 123 -12.75 -5.61 14.90
CA THR A 123 -13.12 -6.04 16.25
C THR A 123 -14.22 -7.09 16.22
N THR A 124 -15.26 -6.90 15.41
CA THR A 124 -16.35 -7.87 15.25
C THR A 124 -15.84 -9.19 14.66
N TRP A 125 -14.97 -9.09 13.65
CA TRP A 125 -14.38 -10.27 13.03
C TRP A 125 -13.56 -11.08 14.05
N LEU A 126 -12.69 -10.45 14.82
CA LEU A 126 -11.89 -11.10 15.88
C LEU A 126 -12.77 -11.71 16.99
N GLN A 127 -13.89 -11.08 17.34
CA GLN A 127 -14.84 -11.63 18.32
C GLN A 127 -15.52 -12.90 17.81
N ASN A 128 -15.84 -12.96 16.52
CA ASN A 128 -16.49 -14.10 15.89
C ASN A 128 -15.52 -15.20 15.49
N THR A 129 -14.27 -14.83 15.20
CA THR A 129 -13.20 -15.72 14.73
C THR A 129 -11.93 -15.49 15.54
N PRO A 130 -11.96 -15.78 16.86
CA PRO A 130 -10.79 -15.53 17.71
C PRO A 130 -9.67 -16.53 17.42
N PRO A 131 -8.40 -16.14 17.62
CA PRO A 131 -7.30 -17.10 17.60
C PRO A 131 -7.46 -18.14 18.73
N PRO A 132 -6.80 -19.32 18.60
CA PRO A 132 -5.86 -19.70 17.55
C PRO A 132 -6.57 -20.17 16.28
N TRP A 133 -6.06 -19.74 15.11
CA TRP A 133 -6.62 -20.15 13.81
C TRP A 133 -6.03 -21.46 13.28
N THR A 134 -5.66 -22.35 14.17
CA THR A 134 -5.07 -23.68 13.84
C THR A 134 -6.07 -24.64 13.18
N TRP A 135 -7.36 -24.29 13.23
CA TRP A 135 -8.44 -25.02 12.55
C TRP A 135 -8.46 -24.78 11.04
N ASP A 136 -7.90 -23.63 10.60
CA ASP A 136 -7.82 -23.28 9.19
C ASP A 136 -6.52 -23.85 8.60
N GLY A 137 -6.65 -24.70 7.60
CA GLY A 137 -5.51 -25.30 6.91
C GLY A 137 -4.90 -24.40 5.82
N TRP A 138 -5.59 -23.33 5.43
CA TRP A 138 -5.17 -22.46 4.34
C TRP A 138 -4.29 -21.32 4.84
N ASN A 139 -3.06 -21.24 4.33
CA ASN A 139 -2.12 -20.21 4.76
C ASN A 139 -2.39 -18.87 4.06
N ASP A 140 -2.98 -18.89 2.88
CA ASP A 140 -3.44 -17.67 2.18
C ASP A 140 -4.60 -17.02 2.94
N ASP A 141 -5.59 -17.80 3.43
CA ASP A 141 -6.67 -17.28 4.28
C ASP A 141 -6.10 -16.52 5.49
N ILE A 142 -5.14 -17.13 6.19
CA ILE A 142 -4.45 -16.49 7.32
C ILE A 142 -3.66 -15.26 6.86
N GLY A 143 -3.06 -15.29 5.67
CA GLY A 143 -2.38 -14.17 5.06
C GLY A 143 -3.33 -12.97 4.85
N TRP A 144 -4.54 -13.21 4.33
CA TRP A 144 -5.54 -12.17 4.12
C TRP A 144 -6.05 -11.57 5.42
N PHE A 145 -6.30 -12.40 6.45
CA PHE A 145 -6.67 -11.90 7.78
C PHE A 145 -5.58 -11.02 8.37
N SER A 146 -4.34 -11.49 8.30
CA SER A 146 -3.20 -10.75 8.84
C SER A 146 -2.97 -9.45 8.06
N LEU A 147 -3.26 -9.42 6.75
CA LEU A 147 -3.16 -8.21 5.93
C LEU A 147 -4.18 -7.16 6.37
N ALA A 148 -5.46 -7.53 6.51
CA ALA A 148 -6.48 -6.61 6.99
C ALA A 148 -6.17 -6.13 8.42
N LEU A 149 -5.66 -6.99 9.29
CA LEU A 149 -5.30 -6.61 10.66
C LEU A 149 -4.13 -5.63 10.71
N ILE A 150 -3.06 -5.85 9.95
CA ILE A 150 -1.89 -4.94 9.98
C ILE A 150 -2.22 -3.59 9.34
N ARG A 151 -2.96 -3.54 8.23
CA ARG A 151 -3.43 -2.28 7.66
C ARG A 151 -4.38 -1.57 8.62
N GLY A 152 -5.31 -2.31 9.22
CA GLY A 152 -6.21 -1.77 10.25
C GLY A 152 -5.47 -1.21 11.47
N TYR A 153 -4.36 -1.82 11.90
CA TYR A 153 -3.49 -1.25 12.92
C TYR A 153 -2.88 0.07 12.47
N GLN A 154 -2.27 0.11 11.29
CA GLN A 154 -1.66 1.33 10.75
C GLN A 154 -2.65 2.48 10.69
N MET A 155 -3.90 2.21 10.28
CA MET A 155 -4.95 3.22 10.17
C MET A 155 -5.58 3.64 11.50
N THR A 156 -5.79 2.69 12.42
CA THR A 156 -6.54 2.93 13.67
C THR A 156 -5.69 3.15 14.89
N GLY A 157 -4.45 2.64 14.90
CA GLY A 157 -3.58 2.58 16.07
C GLY A 157 -4.00 1.54 17.12
N ASN A 158 -4.91 0.62 16.79
CA ASN A 158 -5.38 -0.40 17.72
C ASN A 158 -4.35 -1.54 17.84
N ASN A 159 -3.58 -1.54 18.92
CA ASN A 159 -2.52 -2.52 19.17
C ASN A 159 -2.98 -3.99 19.17
N ASN A 160 -4.25 -4.26 19.40
CA ASN A 160 -4.76 -5.63 19.30
C ASN A 160 -4.66 -6.15 17.87
N PHE A 161 -4.88 -5.29 16.88
CA PHE A 161 -4.75 -5.68 15.47
C PHE A 161 -3.31 -5.99 15.08
N LEU A 162 -2.33 -5.23 15.59
CA LEU A 162 -0.91 -5.54 15.42
C LEU A 162 -0.56 -6.92 16.03
N THR A 163 -0.97 -7.15 17.29
CA THR A 163 -0.71 -8.42 17.98
C THR A 163 -1.26 -9.62 17.21
N GLU A 164 -2.48 -9.50 16.69
CA GLU A 164 -3.12 -10.59 15.96
C GLU A 164 -2.56 -10.74 14.53
N ALA A 165 -2.12 -9.66 13.90
CA ALA A 165 -1.41 -9.74 12.61
C ALA A 165 -0.05 -10.44 12.75
N GLU A 166 0.72 -10.10 13.80
CA GLU A 166 1.98 -10.80 14.13
C GLU A 166 1.73 -12.28 14.42
N TYR A 167 0.68 -12.60 15.18
CA TYR A 167 0.31 -13.98 15.46
C TYR A 167 -0.01 -14.75 14.18
N GLY A 168 -0.87 -14.22 13.32
CA GLY A 168 -1.28 -14.86 12.07
C GLY A 168 -0.09 -15.08 11.14
N PHE A 169 0.72 -14.05 10.92
CA PHE A 169 1.93 -14.15 10.10
C PHE A 169 2.87 -15.25 10.64
N ASN A 170 3.26 -15.16 11.91
CA ASN A 170 4.21 -16.10 12.51
C ASN A 170 3.68 -17.54 12.47
N MET A 171 2.38 -17.74 12.67
CA MET A 171 1.76 -19.05 12.60
C MET A 171 1.80 -19.60 11.17
N ALA A 172 1.33 -18.83 10.18
CA ALA A 172 1.28 -19.29 8.80
C ALA A 172 2.68 -19.47 8.20
N PHE A 173 3.61 -18.56 8.49
CA PHE A 173 4.99 -18.67 8.03
C PHE A 173 5.71 -19.88 8.65
N SER A 174 5.66 -20.04 9.97
CA SER A 174 6.37 -21.12 10.64
C SER A 174 5.87 -22.52 10.29
N ARG A 175 4.57 -22.67 10.03
CA ARG A 175 3.99 -23.96 9.64
C ARG A 175 4.03 -24.21 8.12
N GLY A 176 4.04 -23.14 7.30
CA GLY A 176 3.90 -23.21 5.86
C GLY A 176 5.24 -23.18 5.10
N TRP A 177 6.26 -22.50 5.63
CA TRP A 177 7.57 -22.44 4.97
C TRP A 177 8.25 -23.81 5.00
N ASP A 178 8.50 -24.37 3.82
CA ASP A 178 9.10 -25.70 3.72
C ASP A 178 10.22 -25.73 2.67
N THR A 179 11.43 -26.10 3.12
CA THR A 179 12.60 -26.24 2.28
C THR A 179 12.79 -27.64 1.69
N GLN A 180 12.01 -28.62 2.11
CA GLN A 180 12.11 -30.00 1.63
C GLN A 180 11.70 -30.08 0.15
N TYR A 181 10.67 -29.31 -0.23
CA TYR A 181 10.17 -29.25 -1.60
C TYR A 181 10.42 -27.87 -2.17
N ASN A 182 10.85 -27.78 -3.43
CA ASN A 182 11.10 -26.55 -4.18
C ASN A 182 12.07 -25.56 -3.48
N GLY A 183 12.86 -26.02 -2.49
CA GLY A 183 13.89 -25.22 -1.81
C GLY A 183 13.37 -24.06 -0.95
N GLY A 184 12.09 -24.02 -0.59
CA GLY A 184 11.44 -22.96 0.16
C GLY A 184 9.99 -22.78 -0.27
N GLY A 185 9.41 -21.61 0.10
CA GLY A 185 8.02 -21.25 -0.22
C GLY A 185 7.01 -21.79 0.79
N ILE A 186 5.88 -21.10 0.84
CA ILE A 186 4.80 -21.36 1.81
C ILE A 186 3.71 -22.19 1.10
N TRP A 187 3.35 -23.32 1.70
CA TRP A 187 2.22 -24.11 1.24
C TRP A 187 0.94 -23.27 1.22
N GLU A 188 0.13 -23.40 0.17
CA GLU A 188 -1.20 -22.80 0.12
C GLU A 188 -2.10 -23.41 1.19
N GLN A 189 -2.23 -24.72 1.17
CA GLN A 189 -2.87 -25.50 2.26
C GLN A 189 -1.83 -26.36 2.96
N GLN A 190 -1.98 -26.53 4.28
CA GLN A 190 -1.12 -27.42 5.05
C GLN A 190 -1.20 -28.85 4.54
N PRO A 191 -0.07 -29.51 4.21
CA PRO A 191 -0.07 -30.86 3.65
C PRO A 191 -0.82 -31.91 4.51
N ASN A 192 -0.73 -31.78 5.83
CA ASN A 192 -1.40 -32.69 6.77
C ASN A 192 -2.91 -32.39 6.94
N MET A 193 -3.41 -31.31 6.35
CA MET A 193 -4.83 -30.92 6.34
C MET A 193 -5.43 -31.02 4.94
N THR A 194 -4.60 -31.28 3.93
CA THR A 194 -5.05 -31.52 2.55
C THR A 194 -5.69 -32.92 2.45
N PRO A 195 -6.88 -33.04 1.83
CA PRO A 195 -7.51 -34.34 1.65
C PRO A 195 -6.63 -35.32 0.86
N ALA A 196 -6.66 -36.59 1.26
CA ALA A 196 -5.85 -37.62 0.64
C ALA A 196 -6.12 -37.71 -0.88
N GLY A 197 -5.06 -37.66 -1.69
CA GLY A 197 -5.12 -37.74 -3.15
C GLY A 197 -5.33 -36.39 -3.84
N GLN A 198 -5.39 -35.29 -3.12
CA GLN A 198 -5.25 -33.95 -3.69
C GLN A 198 -3.77 -33.56 -3.75
N ALA A 199 -3.39 -32.80 -4.78
CA ALA A 199 -2.05 -32.21 -4.87
C ALA A 199 -1.87 -31.18 -3.76
N ILE A 200 -0.65 -31.08 -3.27
CA ILE A 200 -0.21 -30.01 -2.37
C ILE A 200 0.65 -29.06 -3.20
N ASN A 201 0.38 -27.79 -3.08
CA ASN A 201 1.06 -26.76 -3.86
C ASN A 201 1.47 -25.55 -3.01
N LYS A 202 2.44 -24.81 -3.53
CA LYS A 202 2.88 -23.52 -3.01
C LYS A 202 2.42 -22.45 -3.99
N ALA A 203 1.34 -21.77 -3.63
CA ALA A 203 0.70 -20.82 -4.50
C ALA A 203 1.31 -19.41 -4.41
N ALA A 204 1.18 -18.65 -5.49
CA ALA A 204 1.48 -17.23 -5.48
C ALA A 204 0.65 -16.48 -4.42
N LEU A 205 -0.61 -16.88 -4.23
CA LEU A 205 -1.52 -16.29 -3.23
C LEU A 205 -0.93 -16.31 -1.82
N SER A 206 -0.58 -17.50 -1.30
CA SER A 206 -0.07 -17.64 0.06
C SER A 206 1.27 -16.93 0.26
N ASN A 207 2.12 -16.97 -0.74
CA ASN A 207 3.45 -16.34 -0.68
C ASN A 207 3.36 -14.82 -0.82
N ASN A 208 2.56 -14.29 -1.73
CA ASN A 208 2.38 -12.85 -1.90
C ASN A 208 1.67 -12.21 -0.69
N SER A 209 0.57 -12.80 -0.19
CA SER A 209 -0.16 -12.25 0.95
C SER A 209 0.70 -12.16 2.19
N LEU A 210 1.38 -13.25 2.56
CA LEU A 210 2.27 -13.27 3.71
C LEU A 210 3.52 -12.40 3.51
N GLY A 211 4.04 -12.30 2.28
CA GLY A 211 5.13 -11.38 1.96
C GLY A 211 4.75 -9.91 2.17
N LYS A 212 3.54 -9.51 1.75
CA LYS A 212 3.00 -8.16 2.04
C LYS A 212 2.87 -7.92 3.53
N VAL A 213 2.28 -8.88 4.26
CA VAL A 213 2.14 -8.78 5.72
C VAL A 213 3.50 -8.58 6.39
N ALA A 214 4.52 -9.33 5.98
CA ALA A 214 5.87 -9.18 6.52
C ALA A 214 6.46 -7.77 6.25
N CYS A 215 6.23 -7.19 5.07
CA CYS A 215 6.63 -5.81 4.78
C CYS A 215 5.95 -4.81 5.72
N LEU A 216 4.63 -4.89 5.87
CA LEU A 216 3.85 -3.98 6.71
C LEU A 216 4.17 -4.16 8.22
N LEU A 217 4.44 -5.39 8.67
CA LEU A 217 4.92 -5.66 10.03
C LEU A 217 6.30 -5.03 10.25
N TYR A 218 7.21 -5.13 9.27
CA TYR A 218 8.50 -4.45 9.36
C TYR A 218 8.34 -2.93 9.45
N GLN A 219 7.52 -2.34 8.59
CA GLN A 219 7.25 -0.90 8.63
C GLN A 219 6.68 -0.45 9.98
N SER A 220 5.79 -1.25 10.56
CA SER A 220 5.11 -0.92 11.82
C SER A 220 5.98 -1.17 13.08
N THR A 221 6.90 -2.13 13.04
CA THR A 221 7.66 -2.57 14.23
C THR A 221 9.15 -2.33 14.14
N LEU A 222 9.68 -2.06 12.96
CA LEU A 222 11.11 -2.00 12.61
C LEU A 222 11.87 -3.29 12.98
N ASN A 223 11.17 -4.41 13.18
CA ASN A 223 11.78 -5.70 13.42
C ASN A 223 12.32 -6.30 12.13
N THR A 224 13.62 -6.31 11.99
CA THR A 224 14.32 -6.79 10.77
C THR A 224 14.08 -8.25 10.44
N THR A 225 13.56 -9.06 11.37
CA THR A 225 13.14 -10.44 11.08
C THR A 225 12.07 -10.46 9.99
N TYR A 226 11.08 -9.59 10.08
CA TYR A 226 10.02 -9.50 9.07
C TYR A 226 10.53 -9.08 7.69
N LEU A 227 11.49 -8.16 7.61
CA LEU A 227 12.10 -7.79 6.33
C LEU A 227 12.92 -8.94 5.74
N ASN A 228 13.61 -9.72 6.58
CA ASN A 228 14.33 -10.90 6.13
C ASN A 228 13.37 -11.97 5.60
N ASP A 229 12.27 -12.22 6.30
CA ASP A 229 11.23 -13.16 5.87
C ASP A 229 10.57 -12.70 4.56
N ALA A 230 10.22 -11.40 4.47
CA ALA A 230 9.72 -10.81 3.22
C ALA A 230 10.71 -11.02 2.07
N THR A 231 11.97 -10.69 2.26
CA THR A 231 13.00 -10.86 1.21
C THR A 231 13.15 -12.33 0.82
N GLN A 232 13.09 -13.23 1.78
CA GLN A 232 13.21 -14.68 1.55
C GLN A 232 12.03 -15.21 0.73
N ILE A 233 10.79 -14.82 1.08
CA ILE A 233 9.57 -15.18 0.34
C ILE A 233 9.65 -14.63 -1.09
N TYR A 234 10.02 -13.37 -1.27
CA TYR A 234 10.12 -12.75 -2.59
C TYR A 234 11.13 -13.47 -3.48
N ASN A 235 12.32 -13.77 -2.98
CA ASN A 235 13.35 -14.46 -3.73
C ASN A 235 12.89 -15.85 -4.18
N TRP A 236 12.10 -16.53 -3.35
CA TRP A 236 11.52 -17.82 -3.71
C TRP A 236 10.48 -17.67 -4.84
N ILE A 237 9.55 -16.71 -4.73
CA ILE A 237 8.56 -16.40 -5.79
C ILE A 237 9.28 -16.08 -7.10
N TRP A 238 10.28 -15.22 -7.04
CA TRP A 238 11.06 -14.81 -8.20
C TRP A 238 11.73 -15.98 -8.91
N ALA A 239 12.22 -16.94 -8.16
CA ALA A 239 12.91 -18.12 -8.69
C ALA A 239 11.95 -19.18 -9.27
N HIS A 240 10.73 -19.30 -8.75
CA HIS A 240 9.83 -20.42 -9.06
C HIS A 240 8.53 -20.01 -9.75
N LEU A 241 7.98 -18.86 -9.43
CA LEU A 241 6.65 -18.42 -9.88
C LEU A 241 6.65 -17.13 -10.71
N TYR A 242 7.81 -16.50 -10.93
CA TYR A 242 7.90 -15.27 -11.69
C TYR A 242 8.67 -15.43 -13.01
N ASN A 243 8.03 -15.06 -14.12
CA ASN A 243 8.70 -15.00 -15.42
C ASN A 243 9.33 -13.63 -15.62
N SER A 244 10.63 -13.51 -15.36
CA SER A 244 11.38 -12.25 -15.46
C SER A 244 11.46 -11.67 -16.88
N SER A 245 11.14 -12.44 -17.92
CA SER A 245 11.11 -11.94 -19.29
C SER A 245 9.79 -11.25 -19.64
N THR A 246 8.67 -11.72 -19.08
CA THR A 246 7.34 -11.23 -19.43
C THR A 246 6.65 -10.44 -18.32
N GLY A 247 7.00 -10.70 -17.06
CA GLY A 247 6.31 -10.16 -15.87
C GLY A 247 5.14 -11.01 -15.38
N LEU A 248 4.89 -12.17 -16.01
CA LEU A 248 3.84 -13.08 -15.58
C LEU A 248 4.20 -13.74 -14.25
N VAL A 249 3.29 -13.69 -13.30
CA VAL A 249 3.32 -14.47 -12.06
C VAL A 249 2.45 -15.71 -12.26
N TYR A 250 3.03 -16.90 -12.13
CA TYR A 250 2.34 -18.19 -12.24
C TYR A 250 1.45 -18.45 -11.02
N ALA A 251 0.49 -19.37 -11.15
CA ALA A 251 -0.44 -19.68 -10.08
C ALA A 251 0.24 -20.38 -8.90
N ASP A 252 0.91 -21.50 -9.17
CA ASP A 252 1.52 -22.32 -8.13
C ASP A 252 2.57 -23.29 -8.67
N ILE A 253 3.22 -24.01 -7.76
CA ILE A 253 4.11 -25.15 -8.03
C ILE A 253 3.80 -26.28 -7.04
N ASP A 254 3.65 -27.51 -7.56
CA ASP A 254 3.39 -28.68 -6.72
C ASP A 254 4.67 -29.29 -6.13
N GLU A 255 4.51 -30.31 -5.27
CA GLU A 255 5.62 -31.04 -4.64
C GLU A 255 6.50 -31.80 -5.63
N ASN A 256 6.07 -31.98 -6.86
CA ASN A 256 6.81 -32.66 -7.93
C ASN A 256 7.51 -31.69 -8.89
N ASN A 257 7.54 -30.39 -8.57
CA ASN A 257 8.04 -29.29 -9.39
C ASN A 257 7.25 -29.05 -10.70
N ASN A 258 5.98 -29.42 -10.76
CA ASN A 258 5.10 -29.02 -11.85
C ASN A 258 4.55 -27.64 -11.55
N VAL A 259 4.85 -26.69 -12.43
CA VAL A 259 4.38 -25.31 -12.31
C VAL A 259 3.06 -25.16 -13.04
N ASP A 260 2.02 -24.71 -12.35
CA ASP A 260 0.81 -24.22 -12.99
C ASP A 260 1.06 -22.80 -13.50
N MET A 261 1.21 -22.69 -14.83
CA MET A 261 1.41 -21.40 -15.52
C MET A 261 0.11 -20.62 -15.68
N GLY A 262 -1.00 -21.08 -15.09
CA GLY A 262 -2.23 -20.33 -15.02
C GLY A 262 -1.96 -18.91 -14.53
N SER A 263 -2.75 -17.97 -15.03
CA SER A 263 -2.50 -16.57 -14.76
C SER A 263 -3.80 -15.92 -14.32
N ALA A 264 -3.79 -15.41 -13.10
CA ALA A 264 -4.89 -14.66 -12.52
C ALA A 264 -4.47 -13.23 -12.25
N VAL A 265 -5.40 -12.29 -12.45
CA VAL A 265 -5.14 -10.86 -12.23
C VAL A 265 -4.75 -10.60 -10.78
N TYR A 266 -5.34 -11.30 -9.82
CA TYR A 266 -5.04 -11.16 -8.40
C TYR A 266 -3.60 -11.60 -8.04
N ASN A 267 -3.07 -12.63 -8.70
CA ASN A 267 -1.67 -13.05 -8.48
C ASN A 267 -0.69 -11.96 -8.95
N GLN A 268 -1.01 -11.32 -10.07
CA GLN A 268 -0.24 -10.18 -10.56
C GLN A 268 -0.34 -9.01 -9.57
N GLY A 269 -1.55 -8.67 -9.13
CA GLY A 269 -1.81 -7.54 -8.23
C GLY A 269 -1.13 -7.67 -6.88
N SER A 270 -1.28 -8.82 -6.24
CA SER A 270 -0.64 -9.09 -4.95
C SER A 270 0.88 -9.09 -5.04
N PHE A 271 1.47 -9.58 -6.15
CA PHE A 271 2.91 -9.50 -6.40
C PHE A 271 3.39 -8.06 -6.65
N ILE A 272 2.64 -7.27 -7.43
CA ILE A 272 2.96 -5.87 -7.71
C ILE A 272 3.03 -5.07 -6.41
N ASP A 273 2.01 -5.18 -5.57
CA ASP A 273 1.91 -4.51 -4.29
C ASP A 273 3.06 -4.91 -3.36
N TYR A 274 3.35 -6.20 -3.29
CA TYR A 274 4.46 -6.74 -2.52
C TYR A 274 5.82 -6.21 -2.99
N ALA A 275 6.06 -6.23 -4.29
CA ALA A 275 7.29 -5.70 -4.86
C ALA A 275 7.41 -4.18 -4.65
N ASN A 276 6.29 -3.44 -4.69
CA ASN A 276 6.27 -2.01 -4.37
C ASN A 276 6.69 -1.75 -2.93
N TYR A 277 6.12 -2.44 -1.94
CA TYR A 277 6.55 -2.31 -0.54
C TYR A 277 8.04 -2.62 -0.33
N LEU A 278 8.56 -3.68 -0.97
CA LEU A 278 9.98 -3.98 -0.88
C LEU A 278 10.85 -2.90 -1.53
N TYR A 279 10.39 -2.31 -2.63
CA TYR A 279 11.10 -1.18 -3.25
C TYR A 279 11.14 0.04 -2.32
N GLU A 280 10.03 0.40 -1.71
CA GLU A 280 9.95 1.52 -0.77
C GLU A 280 10.81 1.33 0.46
N ILE A 281 10.80 0.12 1.03
CA ILE A 281 11.61 -0.23 2.21
C ILE A 281 13.12 -0.23 1.89
N THR A 282 13.51 -0.76 0.73
CA THR A 282 14.93 -1.07 0.47
C THR A 282 15.59 -0.15 -0.55
N GLY A 283 14.82 0.57 -1.36
CA GLY A 283 15.32 1.33 -2.52
C GLY A 283 15.89 0.47 -3.65
N ASN A 284 15.73 -0.86 -3.61
CA ASN A 284 16.25 -1.74 -4.64
C ASN A 284 15.37 -1.70 -5.91
N VAL A 285 15.87 -1.04 -6.94
CA VAL A 285 15.17 -0.82 -8.23
C VAL A 285 14.73 -2.10 -8.95
N ASN A 286 15.26 -3.26 -8.61
CA ASN A 286 14.81 -4.53 -9.20
C ASN A 286 13.34 -4.81 -8.83
N TYR A 287 12.92 -4.53 -7.60
CA TYR A 287 11.53 -4.69 -7.17
C TYR A 287 10.59 -3.78 -7.95
N TYR A 288 10.96 -2.50 -8.14
CA TYR A 288 10.23 -1.57 -9.00
C TYR A 288 10.09 -2.11 -10.45
N ASN A 289 11.19 -2.58 -11.03
CA ASN A 289 11.19 -3.09 -12.41
C ASN A 289 10.33 -4.35 -12.56
N ASP A 290 10.32 -5.22 -11.55
CA ASP A 290 9.53 -6.44 -11.57
C ASP A 290 8.04 -6.13 -11.40
N ALA A 291 7.67 -5.21 -10.49
CA ALA A 291 6.30 -4.71 -10.34
C ALA A 291 5.80 -4.08 -11.65
N LYS A 292 6.58 -3.16 -12.23
CA LYS A 292 6.24 -2.50 -13.49
C LYS A 292 6.03 -3.49 -14.62
N ARG A 293 6.88 -4.49 -14.73
CA ARG A 293 6.78 -5.52 -15.79
C ARG A 293 5.51 -6.35 -15.62
N SER A 294 5.10 -6.66 -14.38
CA SER A 294 3.84 -7.36 -14.11
C SER A 294 2.62 -6.51 -14.46
N ILE A 295 2.64 -5.19 -14.18
CA ILE A 295 1.59 -4.26 -14.61
C ILE A 295 1.47 -4.25 -16.14
N ASP A 296 2.61 -4.10 -16.83
CA ASP A 296 2.65 -4.08 -18.29
C ASP A 296 2.15 -5.41 -18.88
N TYR A 297 2.45 -6.53 -18.23
CA TYR A 297 1.92 -7.84 -18.64
C TYR A 297 0.39 -7.89 -18.58
N VAL A 298 -0.22 -7.48 -17.46
CA VAL A 298 -1.68 -7.46 -17.32
C VAL A 298 -2.29 -6.53 -18.37
N LYS A 299 -1.79 -5.31 -18.47
CA LYS A 299 -2.29 -4.32 -19.44
C LYS A 299 -2.29 -4.83 -20.87
N ASN A 300 -1.25 -5.59 -21.27
CA ASN A 300 -1.07 -6.02 -22.65
C ASN A 300 -1.65 -7.41 -22.95
N ASN A 301 -1.80 -8.28 -21.95
CA ASN A 301 -2.12 -9.71 -22.16
C ASN A 301 -3.38 -10.19 -21.43
N MET A 302 -3.86 -9.46 -20.39
CA MET A 302 -5.00 -9.89 -19.57
C MET A 302 -6.20 -8.94 -19.72
N THR A 303 -6.27 -8.24 -20.85
CA THR A 303 -7.36 -7.30 -21.16
C THR A 303 -8.04 -7.67 -22.47
N THR A 304 -9.34 -7.36 -22.54
CA THR A 304 -10.11 -7.36 -23.78
C THR A 304 -10.48 -5.94 -24.13
N ASN A 305 -9.96 -5.42 -25.26
CA ASN A 305 -10.13 -4.02 -25.66
C ASN A 305 -9.66 -3.02 -24.56
N GLY A 306 -8.60 -3.38 -23.81
CA GLY A 306 -8.07 -2.57 -22.73
C GLY A 306 -8.82 -2.68 -21.40
N ILE A 307 -9.97 -3.34 -21.35
CA ILE A 307 -10.66 -3.67 -20.09
C ILE A 307 -10.11 -4.97 -19.55
N ILE A 308 -9.81 -5.03 -18.26
CA ILE A 308 -9.33 -6.24 -17.60
C ILE A 308 -10.29 -7.39 -17.87
N SER A 309 -9.74 -8.50 -18.33
CA SER A 309 -10.53 -9.64 -18.78
C SER A 309 -11.34 -10.23 -17.63
N ASN A 310 -12.64 -10.32 -17.89
CA ASN A 310 -13.62 -10.97 -17.04
C ASN A 310 -13.76 -12.43 -17.40
N ASP A 311 -12.68 -13.16 -17.56
CA ASP A 311 -12.88 -14.59 -17.65
C ASP A 311 -13.62 -15.02 -16.38
N ALA A 312 -14.92 -15.27 -16.57
CA ALA A 312 -15.95 -15.27 -15.53
C ALA A 312 -15.73 -16.32 -14.44
N SER A 313 -14.74 -17.20 -14.61
CA SER A 313 -14.53 -18.29 -13.68
C SER A 313 -13.68 -17.94 -12.47
N TYR A 314 -12.70 -17.01 -12.56
CA TYR A 314 -11.78 -16.79 -11.44
C TYR A 314 -11.22 -15.39 -11.29
N LEU A 315 -11.24 -14.54 -12.31
CA LEU A 315 -10.27 -13.46 -12.41
C LEU A 315 -10.63 -12.21 -11.62
N ASN A 316 -11.90 -11.96 -11.36
CA ASN A 316 -12.31 -10.71 -10.74
C ASN A 316 -12.84 -10.86 -9.30
N THR A 317 -12.87 -12.05 -8.76
CA THR A 317 -13.28 -12.23 -7.36
C THR A 317 -12.28 -11.58 -6.41
N TRP A 318 -10.99 -11.50 -6.80
CA TRP A 318 -9.91 -10.82 -6.09
C TRP A 318 -9.21 -9.76 -6.95
N GLY A 319 -9.92 -9.20 -7.90
CA GLY A 319 -9.38 -8.11 -8.74
C GLY A 319 -9.11 -6.83 -7.96
N ASP A 320 -9.60 -6.72 -6.74
CA ASP A 320 -9.24 -5.68 -5.76
C ASP A 320 -7.74 -5.70 -5.43
N GLU A 321 -7.11 -6.87 -5.36
CA GLU A 321 -5.67 -6.98 -5.18
C GLU A 321 -4.89 -6.33 -6.34
N PHE A 322 -5.38 -6.47 -7.57
CA PHE A 322 -4.75 -5.79 -8.70
C PHE A 322 -5.02 -4.28 -8.69
N ALA A 323 -6.23 -3.87 -8.34
CA ALA A 323 -6.57 -2.46 -8.21
C ALA A 323 -5.67 -1.76 -7.17
N ARG A 324 -5.46 -2.42 -6.03
CA ARG A 324 -4.60 -1.95 -4.94
C ARG A 324 -3.13 -1.90 -5.35
N GLY A 325 -2.60 -3.01 -5.87
CA GLY A 325 -1.19 -3.08 -6.28
C GLY A 325 -0.85 -2.09 -7.41
N LEU A 326 -1.73 -1.94 -8.40
CA LEU A 326 -1.57 -0.93 -9.44
C LEU A 326 -1.67 0.49 -8.86
N GLY A 327 -2.66 0.73 -8.01
CA GLY A 327 -2.92 2.04 -7.41
C GLY A 327 -1.76 2.53 -6.56
N HIS A 328 -1.26 1.69 -5.66
CA HIS A 328 -0.08 1.98 -4.85
C HIS A 328 1.14 2.24 -5.74
N PHE A 329 1.46 1.33 -6.66
CA PHE A 329 2.60 1.51 -7.56
C PHE A 329 2.53 2.82 -8.35
N VAL A 330 1.36 3.16 -8.90
CA VAL A 330 1.19 4.38 -9.71
C VAL A 330 1.30 5.64 -8.84
N ARG A 331 0.71 5.62 -7.66
CA ARG A 331 0.76 6.73 -6.69
C ARG A 331 2.18 6.94 -6.18
N ASP A 332 2.77 5.90 -5.59
CA ASP A 332 4.03 5.99 -4.85
C ASP A 332 5.22 6.24 -5.78
N ASN A 333 5.12 5.80 -7.03
CA ASN A 333 6.14 6.01 -8.05
C ASN A 333 5.79 7.12 -9.06
N ARG A 334 4.69 7.86 -8.84
CA ARG A 334 4.26 8.98 -9.69
C ARG A 334 4.08 8.61 -11.16
N MET A 335 3.56 7.41 -11.42
CA MET A 335 3.41 6.84 -12.76
C MET A 335 2.07 7.20 -13.44
N TRP A 336 1.42 8.27 -13.00
CA TRP A 336 0.12 8.73 -13.50
C TRP A 336 0.13 8.96 -15.01
N SER A 337 1.17 9.62 -15.56
CA SER A 337 1.28 9.84 -16.99
C SER A 337 1.30 8.56 -17.82
N THR A 338 1.80 7.47 -17.26
CA THR A 338 1.93 6.17 -17.94
C THR A 338 0.66 5.33 -17.88
N TYR A 339 -0.03 5.33 -16.74
CA TYR A 339 -1.11 4.37 -16.50
C TYR A 339 -2.49 5.00 -16.34
N TYR A 340 -2.61 6.29 -16.02
CA TYR A 340 -3.89 6.93 -15.73
C TYR A 340 -4.94 6.74 -16.82
N SER A 341 -4.57 6.92 -18.08
CA SER A 341 -5.52 6.77 -19.21
C SER A 341 -6.12 5.36 -19.26
N TRP A 342 -5.32 4.33 -18.99
CA TRP A 342 -5.80 2.96 -18.91
C TRP A 342 -6.61 2.68 -17.64
N MET A 343 -6.19 3.20 -16.50
CA MET A 343 -6.96 3.12 -15.24
C MET A 343 -8.34 3.76 -15.43
N MET A 344 -8.40 4.95 -16.03
CA MET A 344 -9.64 5.65 -16.32
C MET A 344 -10.52 4.92 -17.35
N GLN A 345 -9.92 4.25 -18.33
CA GLN A 345 -10.68 3.44 -19.30
C GLN A 345 -11.46 2.32 -18.57
N ASN A 346 -10.80 1.62 -17.63
CA ASN A 346 -11.44 0.58 -16.83
C ASN A 346 -12.47 1.18 -15.86
N ALA A 347 -12.15 2.27 -15.19
CA ALA A 347 -13.06 2.98 -14.29
C ALA A 347 -14.34 3.44 -15.00
N ASN A 348 -14.22 3.97 -16.21
CA ASN A 348 -15.38 4.36 -17.03
C ASN A 348 -16.25 3.14 -17.41
N SER A 349 -15.63 2.01 -17.75
CA SER A 349 -16.36 0.76 -18.02
C SER A 349 -17.11 0.26 -16.78
N ILE A 350 -16.45 0.26 -15.63
CA ILE A 350 -17.04 -0.06 -14.34
C ILE A 350 -18.26 0.82 -14.07
N TRP A 351 -18.08 2.14 -14.17
CA TRP A 351 -19.14 3.11 -13.84
C TRP A 351 -20.33 3.02 -14.80
N ALA A 352 -20.07 2.82 -16.08
CA ALA A 352 -21.11 2.67 -17.10
C ALA A 352 -21.96 1.41 -16.92
N ASN A 353 -21.37 0.33 -16.39
CA ASN A 353 -22.02 -0.97 -16.25
C ASN A 353 -22.57 -1.25 -14.83
N ARG A 354 -22.55 -0.24 -13.95
CA ARG A 354 -23.09 -0.39 -12.60
C ARG A 354 -24.59 -0.59 -12.56
N ARG A 355 -25.07 -1.32 -11.57
CA ARG A 355 -26.48 -1.28 -11.20
C ARG A 355 -26.75 0.02 -10.41
N THR A 356 -27.72 0.78 -10.89
CA THR A 356 -27.93 2.16 -10.42
C THR A 356 -28.66 2.27 -9.07
N ASP A 357 -29.30 1.20 -8.61
CA ASP A 357 -29.98 1.15 -7.32
C ASP A 357 -29.02 1.20 -6.13
N TYR A 358 -27.79 0.69 -6.32
CA TYR A 358 -26.70 0.73 -5.32
C TYR A 358 -25.42 1.42 -5.82
N ASN A 359 -25.32 1.81 -7.10
CA ASN A 359 -24.09 2.32 -7.70
C ASN A 359 -22.89 1.36 -7.63
N ILE A 360 -23.12 0.05 -7.67
CA ILE A 360 -22.09 -0.99 -7.63
C ILE A 360 -22.00 -1.76 -8.93
N THR A 361 -20.80 -2.21 -9.25
CA THR A 361 -20.51 -3.03 -10.43
C THR A 361 -19.92 -4.35 -10.00
N TRP A 362 -20.44 -5.44 -10.60
CA TRP A 362 -19.88 -6.76 -10.37
C TRP A 362 -18.52 -6.94 -11.08
N ASN A 363 -17.98 -8.15 -11.01
CA ASN A 363 -16.71 -8.46 -11.64
C ASN A 363 -16.73 -8.55 -13.19
N GLY A 364 -17.89 -8.42 -13.84
CA GLY A 364 -18.05 -8.26 -15.28
C GLY A 364 -18.01 -6.80 -15.72
N TRP A 365 -16.84 -6.18 -15.81
CA TRP A 365 -16.71 -4.72 -16.02
C TRP A 365 -17.12 -4.24 -17.41
N ASN A 366 -17.19 -5.12 -18.41
CA ASN A 366 -17.55 -4.82 -19.80
C ASN A 366 -19.01 -5.13 -20.14
N GLU A 367 -19.82 -5.50 -19.16
CA GLU A 367 -21.22 -5.85 -19.33
C GLU A 367 -22.07 -5.35 -18.15
N PRO A 368 -23.39 -5.09 -18.36
CA PRO A 368 -24.24 -4.58 -17.30
C PRO A 368 -24.29 -5.50 -16.08
N THR A 369 -24.19 -4.90 -14.90
CA THR A 369 -24.29 -5.61 -13.63
C THR A 369 -25.69 -6.21 -13.47
N PRO A 370 -25.85 -7.53 -13.24
CA PRO A 370 -27.15 -8.14 -13.04
C PRO A 370 -27.88 -7.58 -11.81
N SER A 371 -29.21 -7.45 -11.91
CA SER A 371 -30.06 -7.09 -10.76
C SER A 371 -30.35 -8.29 -9.85
N ASP A 372 -29.40 -9.21 -9.73
CA ASP A 372 -29.48 -10.40 -8.89
C ASP A 372 -28.93 -10.10 -7.49
N ASN A 373 -29.80 -10.13 -6.48
CA ASN A 373 -29.45 -9.87 -5.10
C ASN A 373 -28.81 -11.08 -4.38
N THR A 374 -28.65 -12.20 -5.05
CA THR A 374 -28.00 -13.41 -4.51
C THR A 374 -26.49 -13.47 -4.86
N LEU A 375 -26.00 -12.55 -5.70
CA LEU A 375 -24.59 -12.48 -6.04
C LEU A 375 -23.74 -12.22 -4.79
N ALA A 376 -22.64 -12.95 -4.67
CA ALA A 376 -21.72 -12.85 -3.55
C ALA A 376 -21.07 -11.47 -3.48
N THR A 377 -20.86 -10.96 -2.28
CA THR A 377 -20.22 -9.66 -1.97
C THR A 377 -18.86 -9.54 -2.63
N SER A 378 -18.05 -10.61 -2.59
CA SER A 378 -16.73 -10.69 -3.23
C SER A 378 -16.71 -10.36 -4.72
N LYS A 379 -17.84 -10.47 -5.42
CA LYS A 379 -17.94 -10.11 -6.85
C LYS A 379 -17.93 -8.59 -7.09
N PHE A 380 -18.13 -7.79 -6.06
CA PHE A 380 -18.26 -6.34 -6.17
C PHE A 380 -17.03 -5.58 -5.64
N ALA A 381 -16.25 -6.19 -4.76
CA ALA A 381 -15.10 -5.56 -4.11
C ALA A 381 -14.08 -5.00 -5.11
N SER A 382 -13.80 -5.72 -6.20
CA SER A 382 -12.81 -5.32 -7.20
C SER A 382 -13.15 -4.00 -7.91
N ALA A 383 -14.42 -3.78 -8.24
CA ALA A 383 -14.87 -2.54 -8.88
C ALA A 383 -14.82 -1.35 -7.92
N VAL A 384 -15.17 -1.58 -6.64
CA VAL A 384 -15.07 -0.57 -5.59
C VAL A 384 -13.61 -0.17 -5.40
N ALA A 385 -12.70 -1.13 -5.21
CA ALA A 385 -11.27 -0.86 -5.06
C ALA A 385 -10.69 -0.11 -6.28
N TRP A 386 -11.04 -0.51 -7.51
CA TRP A 386 -10.57 0.18 -8.70
C TRP A 386 -10.91 1.66 -8.71
N LEU A 387 -12.13 2.01 -8.31
CA LEU A 387 -12.58 3.39 -8.23
C LEU A 387 -11.89 4.17 -7.10
N GLN A 388 -11.52 3.51 -5.99
CA GLN A 388 -10.75 4.15 -4.92
C GLN A 388 -9.37 4.60 -5.40
N PHE A 389 -8.72 3.77 -6.24
CA PHE A 389 -7.38 4.05 -6.75
C PHE A 389 -7.35 4.80 -8.09
N THR A 390 -8.51 5.13 -8.68
CA THR A 390 -8.59 5.86 -9.94
C THR A 390 -9.24 7.23 -9.72
N PRO A 391 -8.47 8.30 -9.50
CA PRO A 391 -9.01 9.64 -9.34
C PRO A 391 -9.83 10.09 -10.55
N GLY A 392 -10.89 10.90 -10.33
CA GLY A 392 -11.75 11.40 -11.41
C GLY A 392 -11.06 12.39 -12.38
N ALA A 393 -9.89 12.92 -12.02
CA ALA A 393 -8.99 13.67 -12.88
C ALA A 393 -7.57 13.14 -12.71
N GLN A 394 -6.75 13.24 -13.77
CA GLN A 394 -5.35 12.85 -13.66
C GLN A 394 -4.65 13.74 -12.64
N PRO A 395 -4.07 13.16 -11.58
CA PRO A 395 -3.31 13.94 -10.60
C PRO A 395 -2.10 14.63 -11.22
N ASP A 396 -1.70 15.74 -10.62
CA ASP A 396 -0.44 16.40 -10.97
C ASP A 396 0.76 15.51 -10.56
N ASN A 397 1.93 15.84 -11.09
CA ASN A 397 3.15 15.06 -10.88
C ASN A 397 3.64 14.97 -9.42
N ILE A 398 3.05 15.75 -8.51
CA ILE A 398 3.35 15.72 -7.08
C ILE A 398 2.35 14.87 -6.28
N ALA A 399 1.36 14.27 -6.92
CA ALA A 399 0.48 13.31 -6.24
C ALA A 399 1.25 12.02 -5.94
N GLY A 400 1.21 11.58 -4.69
CA GLY A 400 1.88 10.37 -4.23
C GLY A 400 2.73 10.60 -2.99
N GLU A 401 3.57 9.63 -2.67
CA GLU A 401 4.47 9.67 -1.52
C GLU A 401 5.68 10.59 -1.78
N HIS A 402 6.03 11.37 -0.76
CA HIS A 402 7.20 12.24 -0.78
C HIS A 402 7.86 12.31 0.60
N VAL A 403 9.18 12.47 0.60
CA VAL A 403 9.91 13.09 1.71
C VAL A 403 9.98 14.59 1.43
N ILE A 404 9.45 15.43 2.34
CA ILE A 404 9.47 16.89 2.21
C ILE A 404 10.77 17.38 2.83
N VAL A 405 11.72 17.84 2.02
CA VAL A 405 13.07 18.20 2.47
C VAL A 405 13.29 19.70 2.35
N SER A 406 13.82 20.32 3.40
CA SER A 406 14.13 21.74 3.39
C SER A 406 15.29 22.05 2.43
N ALA A 407 15.04 22.92 1.46
CA ALA A 407 16.07 23.41 0.53
C ALA A 407 17.19 24.19 1.24
N GLN A 408 16.95 24.69 2.46
CA GLN A 408 17.92 25.44 3.22
C GLN A 408 19.00 24.57 3.85
N ASN A 409 18.62 23.40 4.40
CA ASN A 409 19.50 22.62 5.28
C ASN A 409 19.46 21.10 5.03
N GLY A 410 18.62 20.61 4.09
CA GLY A 410 18.53 19.19 3.75
C GLY A 410 17.91 18.33 4.85
N ILE A 411 17.09 18.91 5.73
CA ILE A 411 16.42 18.20 6.83
C ILE A 411 14.96 17.97 6.46
N ALA A 412 14.45 16.76 6.75
CA ALA A 412 13.11 16.34 6.38
C ALA A 412 12.04 16.81 7.38
N VAL A 413 10.82 16.99 6.89
CA VAL A 413 9.60 17.11 7.70
C VAL A 413 9.29 15.75 8.32
N ASP A 414 9.10 15.71 9.65
CA ASP A 414 8.97 14.47 10.43
C ASP A 414 7.78 14.59 11.41
N ASN A 415 6.95 13.57 11.51
CA ASN A 415 5.80 13.55 12.43
C ASN A 415 6.20 13.23 13.88
N GLY A 416 7.49 13.04 14.15
CA GLY A 416 8.02 12.69 15.48
C GLY A 416 7.75 11.26 15.88
N SER A 417 7.48 10.35 14.93
CA SER A 417 7.09 8.94 15.15
C SER A 417 5.92 8.82 16.15
N SER A 418 4.93 9.69 16.02
CA SER A 418 3.76 9.75 16.91
C SER A 418 2.47 9.56 16.11
N THR A 419 1.56 8.76 16.62
CA THR A 419 0.21 8.55 16.06
C THR A 419 -0.86 9.34 16.80
N THR A 420 -0.47 10.34 17.60
CA THR A 420 -1.37 11.11 18.46
C THR A 420 -1.78 12.42 17.80
N ASN A 421 -3.08 12.74 17.81
CA ASN A 421 -3.60 14.05 17.43
C ASN A 421 -2.95 15.18 18.24
N GLY A 422 -2.60 16.27 17.58
CA GLY A 422 -1.97 17.43 18.19
C GLY A 422 -0.47 17.27 18.47
N ASN A 423 0.12 16.15 18.04
CA ASN A 423 1.57 16.02 18.12
C ASN A 423 2.22 16.97 17.11
N GLY A 424 3.14 17.82 17.63
CA GLY A 424 3.81 18.82 16.81
C GLY A 424 4.72 18.19 15.74
N VAL A 425 4.60 18.66 14.52
CA VAL A 425 5.47 18.29 13.41
C VAL A 425 6.82 18.99 13.59
N ILE A 426 7.88 18.23 13.37
CA ILE A 426 9.26 18.64 13.60
C ILE A 426 10.10 18.47 12.32
N GLN A 427 11.33 18.93 12.35
CA GLN A 427 12.34 18.58 11.36
C GLN A 427 13.32 17.55 11.93
N TRP A 428 13.75 16.59 11.09
CA TRP A 428 14.73 15.59 11.46
C TRP A 428 15.60 15.21 10.26
N GLY A 429 16.87 14.88 10.49
CA GLY A 429 17.74 14.39 9.41
C GLY A 429 17.12 13.16 8.73
N GLU A 430 17.22 13.09 7.43
CA GLU A 430 16.65 11.97 6.66
C GLU A 430 17.13 10.62 7.21
N ASN A 431 16.17 9.72 7.48
CA ASN A 431 16.45 8.40 8.04
C ASN A 431 15.72 7.26 7.31
N GLY A 432 14.87 7.58 6.31
CA GLY A 432 14.09 6.63 5.53
C GLY A 432 12.90 6.01 6.26
N GLY A 433 12.57 6.48 7.48
CA GLY A 433 11.43 5.99 8.26
C GLY A 433 10.10 6.56 7.76
N LEU A 434 8.99 5.85 8.09
CA LEU A 434 7.64 6.26 7.73
C LEU A 434 7.26 7.63 8.31
N SER A 435 7.86 8.03 9.44
CA SER A 435 7.63 9.35 10.06
C SER A 435 8.00 10.54 9.17
N GLN A 436 8.79 10.29 8.12
CA GLN A 436 9.24 11.32 7.16
C GLN A 436 8.55 11.20 5.80
N LYS A 437 7.66 10.23 5.64
CA LYS A 437 6.92 10.00 4.41
C LYS A 437 5.54 10.62 4.49
N TRP A 438 5.20 11.37 3.45
CA TRP A 438 3.96 12.13 3.36
C TRP A 438 3.26 11.87 2.03
N ILE A 439 2.00 11.46 2.09
CA ILE A 439 1.18 11.18 0.92
C ILE A 439 0.41 12.44 0.51
N PHE A 440 0.64 12.91 -0.71
CA PHE A 440 -0.04 14.06 -1.29
C PHE A 440 -1.23 13.59 -2.12
N THR A 441 -2.44 13.92 -1.68
CA THR A 441 -3.68 13.63 -2.40
C THR A 441 -4.33 14.94 -2.85
N GLN A 442 -4.57 15.09 -4.16
CA GLN A 442 -5.16 16.30 -4.72
C GLN A 442 -6.67 16.37 -4.46
N ASN A 443 -7.14 17.50 -3.94
CA ASN A 443 -8.56 17.80 -3.80
C ASN A 443 -9.16 18.33 -5.12
N GLU A 444 -10.49 18.39 -5.20
CA GLU A 444 -11.22 18.90 -6.38
C GLU A 444 -10.89 20.36 -6.71
N ASP A 445 -10.56 21.16 -5.71
CA ASP A 445 -10.16 22.58 -5.87
C ASP A 445 -8.68 22.76 -6.21
N SER A 446 -7.96 21.66 -6.46
CA SER A 446 -6.51 21.59 -6.71
C SER A 446 -5.63 21.88 -5.51
N SER A 447 -6.18 22.02 -4.30
CA SER A 447 -5.41 21.98 -3.06
C SER A 447 -4.99 20.53 -2.73
N TRP A 448 -4.13 20.37 -1.75
CA TRP A 448 -3.56 19.07 -1.37
C TRP A 448 -3.90 18.74 0.08
N ASN A 449 -4.28 17.50 0.33
CA ASN A 449 -4.13 16.87 1.64
C ASN A 449 -2.72 16.29 1.71
N ILE A 450 -2.03 16.50 2.82
CA ILE A 450 -0.68 15.99 3.08
C ILE A 450 -0.81 15.10 4.32
N ILE A 451 -0.76 13.79 4.12
CA ILE A 451 -1.04 12.78 5.15
C ILE A 451 0.26 12.07 5.50
N SER A 452 0.59 11.97 6.79
CA SER A 452 1.72 11.17 7.25
C SER A 452 1.45 9.69 7.01
N GLU A 453 2.38 8.97 6.41
CA GLU A 453 2.28 7.53 6.19
C GLU A 453 2.39 6.72 7.50
N ASP A 454 3.15 7.24 8.48
CA ASP A 454 3.32 6.61 9.79
C ASP A 454 2.05 6.64 10.65
N SER A 455 1.32 7.77 10.62
CA SER A 455 0.20 8.02 11.55
C SER A 455 -1.16 8.06 10.89
N TRP A 456 -1.24 8.19 9.57
CA TRP A 456 -2.45 8.49 8.80
C TRP A 456 -3.16 9.78 9.27
N LEU A 457 -2.40 10.71 9.87
CA LEU A 457 -2.88 12.01 10.29
C LEU A 457 -2.47 13.08 9.26
N ALA A 458 -3.30 14.10 9.12
CA ALA A 458 -3.06 15.21 8.20
C ALA A 458 -2.09 16.23 8.79
N LEU A 459 -1.21 16.80 7.98
CA LEU A 459 -0.49 18.01 8.33
C LEU A 459 -1.48 19.14 8.55
N ASP A 460 -1.47 19.74 9.73
CA ASP A 460 -2.50 20.63 10.23
C ASP A 460 -1.94 21.95 10.77
N VAL A 461 -2.70 23.03 10.56
CA VAL A 461 -2.52 24.28 11.30
C VAL A 461 -3.52 24.27 12.46
N PRO A 462 -3.05 24.11 13.71
CA PRO A 462 -3.94 23.99 14.87
C PRO A 462 -5.00 25.09 14.93
N ASP A 463 -6.28 24.69 14.98
CA ASP A 463 -7.43 25.61 15.02
C ASP A 463 -7.48 26.66 13.89
N GLY A 464 -6.72 26.48 12.81
CA GLY A 464 -6.56 27.48 11.75
C GLY A 464 -5.91 28.78 12.24
N ASN A 465 -5.03 28.71 13.22
CA ASN A 465 -4.38 29.87 13.84
C ASN A 465 -3.34 30.51 12.92
N ALA A 466 -3.69 31.63 12.29
CA ALA A 466 -2.84 32.35 11.34
C ALA A 466 -1.68 33.17 11.98
N ALA A 467 -1.39 32.98 13.26
CA ALA A 467 -0.29 33.71 13.91
C ALA A 467 1.07 33.14 13.47
N ASN A 468 1.95 34.01 13.00
CA ASN A 468 3.33 33.64 12.68
C ASN A 468 4.00 32.96 13.88
N GLY A 469 4.61 31.79 13.66
CA GLY A 469 5.25 30.98 14.68
C GLY A 469 4.34 29.92 15.30
N THR A 470 3.10 29.80 14.83
CA THR A 470 2.22 28.67 15.19
C THR A 470 2.91 27.38 14.79
N GLN A 471 3.13 26.49 15.75
CA GLN A 471 3.70 25.17 15.45
C GLN A 471 2.66 24.35 14.69
N LEU A 472 3.05 23.77 13.57
CA LEU A 472 2.24 22.79 12.86
C LEU A 472 2.18 21.50 13.66
N ASP A 473 1.04 20.84 13.59
CA ASP A 473 0.86 19.53 14.17
C ASP A 473 0.29 18.53 13.16
N GLN A 474 -0.01 17.36 13.63
CA GLN A 474 -0.76 16.38 12.87
C GLN A 474 -2.11 16.12 13.56
N TRP A 475 -3.17 16.04 12.78
CA TRP A 475 -4.52 15.83 13.27
C TRP A 475 -5.32 14.89 12.39
N THR A 476 -6.30 14.19 12.98
CA THR A 476 -7.27 13.37 12.22
C THR A 476 -7.76 14.13 10.99
N PRO A 477 -7.71 13.56 9.79
CA PRO A 477 -8.18 14.21 8.58
C PRO A 477 -9.65 14.63 8.71
N THR A 478 -9.93 15.93 8.55
CA THR A 478 -11.27 16.53 8.64
C THR A 478 -11.71 17.12 7.31
N ARG A 479 -10.81 17.18 6.32
CA ARG A 479 -10.99 17.89 5.06
C ARG A 479 -11.25 19.40 5.21
N ALA A 480 -11.06 19.96 6.41
CA ALA A 480 -11.17 21.39 6.65
C ALA A 480 -10.03 22.17 6.02
N THR A 481 -10.21 23.46 5.79
CA THR A 481 -9.24 24.29 5.07
C THR A 481 -7.89 24.45 5.80
N ASN A 482 -7.85 24.27 7.13
CA ASN A 482 -6.60 24.27 7.90
C ASN A 482 -5.73 23.02 7.69
N GLN A 483 -6.27 21.99 7.02
CA GLN A 483 -5.56 20.78 6.59
C GLN A 483 -5.37 20.71 5.08
N ARG A 484 -5.74 21.77 4.35
CA ARG A 484 -5.56 21.86 2.91
C ARG A 484 -4.41 22.80 2.59
N TRP A 485 -3.59 22.37 1.65
CA TRP A 485 -2.35 23.05 1.30
C TRP A 485 -2.28 23.35 -0.17
N TRP A 486 -1.79 24.51 -0.52
CA TRP A 486 -1.36 24.84 -1.87
C TRP A 486 0.13 24.51 -2.00
N VAL A 487 0.52 23.98 -3.14
CA VAL A 487 1.90 23.56 -3.43
C VAL A 487 2.33 24.16 -4.75
N ASP A 488 3.11 25.22 -4.68
CA ASP A 488 3.47 26.02 -5.84
C ASP A 488 4.94 25.80 -6.21
N LEU A 489 5.19 25.29 -7.44
CA LEU A 489 6.54 25.17 -7.98
C LEU A 489 7.16 26.54 -8.15
N GLN A 490 8.37 26.72 -7.62
CA GLN A 490 9.15 27.95 -7.72
C GLN A 490 10.11 27.87 -8.92
N SER A 491 10.63 29.02 -9.34
CA SER A 491 11.53 29.14 -10.50
C SER A 491 12.88 28.42 -10.33
N ASP A 492 13.26 28.10 -9.09
CA ASP A 492 14.48 27.37 -8.76
C ASP A 492 14.26 25.85 -8.64
N GLY A 493 13.05 25.35 -8.92
CA GLY A 493 12.69 23.94 -8.84
C GLY A 493 12.25 23.49 -7.46
N THR A 494 12.25 24.38 -6.44
CA THR A 494 11.70 24.09 -5.11
C THR A 494 10.20 24.34 -5.07
N TYR A 495 9.55 23.96 -3.97
CA TYR A 495 8.13 24.17 -3.75
C TYR A 495 7.90 25.12 -2.57
N LYS A 496 6.91 26.00 -2.72
CA LYS A 496 6.26 26.72 -1.64
C LYS A 496 5.04 25.91 -1.21
N ILE A 497 4.96 25.53 0.05
CA ILE A 497 3.82 24.80 0.63
C ILE A 497 3.12 25.76 1.59
N TRP A 498 1.84 26.08 1.34
CA TRP A 498 1.13 27.09 2.13
C TRP A 498 -0.33 26.71 2.38
N ASN A 499 -0.82 27.07 3.57
CA ASN A 499 -2.11 26.63 4.07
C ASN A 499 -3.29 27.41 3.44
N GLN A 500 -4.38 26.72 3.13
CA GLN A 500 -5.56 27.33 2.51
C GLN A 500 -6.33 28.25 3.46
N ALA A 501 -6.43 27.92 4.76
CA ALA A 501 -7.18 28.73 5.72
C ALA A 501 -6.46 30.01 6.12
N THR A 502 -5.14 29.94 6.28
CA THR A 502 -4.34 30.97 6.93
C THR A 502 -3.47 31.75 5.98
N SER A 503 -3.19 31.19 4.78
CA SER A 503 -2.21 31.69 3.80
C SER A 503 -0.76 31.69 4.33
N GLY A 504 -0.48 31.10 5.47
CA GLY A 504 0.85 30.89 6.02
C GLY A 504 1.58 29.74 5.34
N CYS A 505 2.91 29.80 5.31
CA CYS A 505 3.74 28.79 4.68
C CYS A 505 4.38 27.86 5.70
N LEU A 506 4.60 26.62 5.31
CA LEU A 506 5.47 25.68 6.03
C LEU A 506 6.87 26.30 6.12
N ASP A 507 7.40 26.41 7.34
CA ASP A 507 8.63 27.15 7.66
C ASP A 507 9.45 26.38 8.70
N ASN A 508 10.76 26.23 8.45
CA ASN A 508 11.69 25.58 9.39
C ASN A 508 12.37 26.56 10.38
N SER A 509 11.90 27.80 10.43
CA SER A 509 12.44 28.86 11.31
C SER A 509 13.94 29.16 11.11
N SER A 510 14.48 28.85 9.94
CA SER A 510 15.92 28.90 9.65
C SER A 510 16.76 28.10 10.67
N ASN A 511 16.19 27.06 11.25
CA ASN A 511 16.82 26.17 12.22
C ASN A 511 17.35 24.91 11.54
N SER A 512 18.44 24.32 12.02
CA SER A 512 19.05 23.09 11.51
C SER A 512 19.17 21.98 12.57
N THR A 513 18.47 22.12 13.69
CA THR A 513 18.54 21.16 14.79
C THR A 513 17.46 20.09 14.62
N ASN A 514 17.83 18.82 14.74
CA ASN A 514 16.87 17.71 14.81
C ASN A 514 15.91 17.89 15.98
N GLY A 515 14.63 17.61 15.76
CA GLY A 515 13.58 17.78 16.74
C GLY A 515 13.07 19.22 16.87
N TYR A 516 13.60 20.16 16.08
CA TYR A 516 13.06 21.51 16.11
C TYR A 516 11.71 21.58 15.41
N LYS A 517 10.80 22.38 15.97
CA LYS A 517 9.43 22.51 15.48
C LYS A 517 9.38 23.14 14.09
N LEU A 518 8.50 22.64 13.25
CA LEU A 518 8.06 23.32 12.04
C LEU A 518 6.87 24.23 12.37
N ILE A 519 6.84 25.38 11.73
CA ILE A 519 5.86 26.42 12.05
C ILE A 519 5.14 26.90 10.79
N GLU A 520 4.04 27.57 11.01
CA GLU A 520 3.43 28.44 10.03
C GLU A 520 4.04 29.84 10.10
N TRP A 521 4.35 30.44 8.94
CA TRP A 521 4.83 31.80 8.84
C TRP A 521 4.42 32.46 7.51
N GLY A 522 4.17 33.76 7.53
CA GLY A 522 3.91 34.52 6.30
C GLY A 522 5.05 34.36 5.29
N TRP A 523 4.74 34.25 4.01
CA TRP A 523 5.73 34.06 2.96
C TRP A 523 6.77 35.20 2.94
N ASN A 524 8.03 34.85 3.07
CA ASN A 524 9.16 35.79 3.07
C ASN A 524 10.14 35.56 1.91
N GLY A 525 9.91 34.52 1.08
CA GLY A 525 10.77 34.15 -0.05
C GLY A 525 12.11 33.52 0.34
N GLY A 526 12.35 33.29 1.64
CA GLY A 526 13.58 32.69 2.15
C GLY A 526 13.67 31.19 1.89
N ALA A 527 14.89 30.65 1.97
CA ALA A 527 15.13 29.21 1.80
C ALA A 527 14.49 28.36 2.91
N ASN A 528 14.17 28.95 4.06
CA ASN A 528 13.45 28.32 5.17
C ASN A 528 11.99 27.98 4.87
N GLN A 529 11.45 28.48 3.75
CA GLN A 529 10.09 28.22 3.28
C GLN A 529 10.09 27.53 1.91
N ARG A 530 11.24 27.03 1.47
CA ARG A 530 11.39 26.32 0.20
C ARG A 530 11.71 24.85 0.45
N TRP A 531 11.02 24.00 -0.27
CA TRP A 531 11.01 22.57 -0.03
C TRP A 531 11.29 21.80 -1.30
N GLU A 532 12.01 20.71 -1.20
CA GLU A 532 12.17 19.71 -2.23
C GLU A 532 11.20 18.56 -1.91
N LEU A 533 10.56 18.01 -2.91
CA LEU A 533 9.74 16.79 -2.82
C LEU A 533 10.54 15.65 -3.44
N GLN A 534 11.03 14.74 -2.61
CA GLN A 534 11.89 13.62 -3.01
C GLN A 534 11.12 12.31 -3.07
#